data_4f98e061a5c7d75bfbf9601b36992975
#
_entry.id   4f98e061a5c7d75bfbf9601b36992975
#
_cell.length_a   1.000
_cell.length_b   1.000
_cell.length_c   1.000
_cell.angle_alpha   90.00
_cell.angle_beta   90.00
_cell.angle_gamma   90.00
#
_symmetry.space_group_name_H-M   'P 1'
#
loop_
_entity.id
_entity.type
_entity.pdbx_description
1 polymer ?
#
loop_
_entity_poly.entity_id
_entity_poly.type
_entity_poly.pdbx_seq_one_letter_code
_entity_poly.pdbx_strand_id
1 'polypeptide(L)'
;MRGQGVLVSNEPIPSRAKILAENLERLGVVNAIVTNEYPERLYPKWRELFDAVLVDAPCSGEGMFRREPAARDEWNPRSPEGCARRQSGILDCAAEMVRPGGRLVYSTCTFNRTENEFTIEAFLGRHPEFTPEEFSLPGLGNSTNGALRVWPHRAQGDGHFVARLRKAGEPTAPIKMKPPREKKKPHRPAKTVSEESNESLIARLSEIAALPIVLLNGTPIRQADYIHLLPAGAPPLDGIRTAKPGLCLMRVGRSHIQPMPALAMACTDESAPRDWLATAHNTFELPEPEALRFLNGERPESSDGKKRWTLLTCNRLPLGFCKLA
;
A
#
# COMPACT_ATOMS: atom_id res chain seq x y z
N MET A 1 -5.94 -8.20 -6.07
CA MET A 1 -5.59 -7.49 -7.31
C MET A 1 -4.60 -8.29 -8.18
N ARG A 2 -3.91 -9.27 -7.62
CA ARG A 2 -2.93 -10.15 -8.33
C ARG A 2 -1.92 -9.33 -9.16
N GLY A 3 -1.35 -8.30 -8.54
CA GLY A 3 -0.38 -7.40 -9.17
C GLY A 3 -0.93 -6.46 -10.27
N GLN A 4 -2.23 -6.48 -10.55
CA GLN A 4 -2.85 -5.62 -11.57
C GLN A 4 -3.44 -4.34 -10.96
N GLY A 5 -3.43 -3.26 -11.75
CA GLY A 5 -3.94 -1.95 -11.33
C GLY A 5 -3.04 -1.28 -10.31
N VAL A 6 -3.56 -0.28 -9.61
CA VAL A 6 -2.84 0.50 -8.60
C VAL A 6 -3.58 0.44 -7.27
N LEU A 7 -2.87 0.10 -6.21
CA LEU A 7 -3.36 0.21 -4.84
C LEU A 7 -2.89 1.54 -4.24
N VAL A 8 -3.83 2.36 -3.80
CA VAL A 8 -3.53 3.54 -2.98
C VAL A 8 -3.98 3.27 -1.56
N SER A 9 -3.03 3.22 -0.64
CA SER A 9 -3.30 3.09 0.79
C SER A 9 -3.05 4.42 1.48
N ASN A 10 -4.03 4.91 2.24
CA ASN A 10 -3.90 6.19 2.94
C ASN A 10 -3.95 5.99 4.46
N GLU A 11 -3.04 6.63 5.17
CA GLU A 11 -3.02 6.68 6.62
C GLU A 11 -2.66 8.11 7.07
N PRO A 12 -3.57 8.83 7.75
CA PRO A 12 -3.34 10.23 8.12
C PRO A 12 -2.26 10.41 9.21
N ILE A 13 -1.97 9.40 10.03
CA ILE A 13 -0.97 9.48 11.10
C ILE A 13 0.41 9.11 10.55
N PRO A 14 1.41 10.04 10.56
CA PRO A 14 2.70 9.82 9.90
C PRO A 14 3.46 8.58 10.37
N SER A 15 3.47 8.29 11.68
CA SER A 15 4.14 7.09 12.21
C SER A 15 3.50 5.80 11.71
N ARG A 16 2.16 5.75 11.62
CA ARG A 16 1.43 4.60 11.10
C ARG A 16 1.57 4.48 9.58
N ALA A 17 1.60 5.60 8.86
CA ALA A 17 1.84 5.60 7.40
C ALA A 17 3.22 5.00 7.06
N LYS A 18 4.23 5.26 7.89
CA LYS A 18 5.55 4.64 7.76
C LYS A 18 5.49 3.12 7.95
N ILE A 19 4.82 2.64 9.00
CA ILE A 19 4.64 1.20 9.26
C ILE A 19 3.87 0.53 8.11
N LEU A 20 2.83 1.19 7.59
CA LEU A 20 2.07 0.71 6.44
C LEU A 20 2.96 0.56 5.19
N ALA A 21 3.80 1.56 4.91
CA ALA A 21 4.75 1.51 3.80
C ALA A 21 5.76 0.36 3.97
N GLU A 22 6.34 0.19 5.15
CA GLU A 22 7.28 -0.89 5.49
C GLU A 22 6.63 -2.27 5.33
N ASN A 23 5.37 -2.44 5.76
CA ASN A 23 4.63 -3.69 5.59
C ASN A 23 4.40 -4.04 4.12
N LEU A 24 4.00 -3.06 3.29
CA LEU A 24 3.83 -3.28 1.86
C LEU A 24 5.15 -3.62 1.16
N GLU A 25 6.25 -3.02 1.58
CA GLU A 25 7.58 -3.34 1.07
C GLU A 25 8.02 -4.76 1.46
N ARG A 26 7.83 -5.12 2.73
CA ARG A 26 8.14 -6.47 3.23
C ARG A 26 7.33 -7.57 2.54
N LEU A 27 6.09 -7.26 2.13
CA LEU A 27 5.23 -8.18 1.37
C LEU A 27 5.51 -8.17 -0.14
N GLY A 28 6.48 -7.39 -0.61
CA GLY A 28 6.85 -7.33 -2.03
C GLY A 28 5.81 -6.66 -2.94
N VAL A 29 4.92 -5.83 -2.40
CA VAL A 29 3.86 -5.19 -3.18
C VAL A 29 4.43 -4.09 -4.06
N VAL A 30 4.47 -4.31 -5.38
CA VAL A 30 5.10 -3.43 -6.37
C VAL A 30 4.21 -2.27 -6.83
N ASN A 31 2.89 -2.47 -6.85
CA ASN A 31 1.91 -1.55 -7.43
C ASN A 31 1.18 -0.70 -6.38
N ALA A 32 1.79 -0.50 -5.20
CA ALA A 32 1.20 0.25 -4.11
C ALA A 32 1.85 1.64 -3.92
N ILE A 33 0.98 2.62 -3.62
CA ILE A 33 1.32 3.97 -3.19
C ILE A 33 0.78 4.14 -1.78
N VAL A 34 1.59 4.71 -0.87
CA VAL A 34 1.15 5.08 0.48
C VAL A 34 1.12 6.59 0.61
N THR A 35 -0.06 7.12 0.89
CA THR A 35 -0.27 8.54 1.17
C THR A 35 -0.44 8.79 2.66
N ASN A 36 -0.14 10.03 3.07
CA ASN A 36 -0.25 10.46 4.46
C ASN A 36 -1.05 11.77 4.51
N GLU A 37 -2.37 11.65 4.28
CA GLU A 37 -3.27 12.80 4.23
C GLU A 37 -4.61 12.50 4.90
N TYR A 38 -5.33 13.55 5.29
CA TYR A 38 -6.74 13.43 5.64
C TYR A 38 -7.60 13.30 4.38
N PRO A 39 -8.72 12.55 4.42
CA PRO A 39 -9.59 12.31 3.25
C PRO A 39 -10.08 13.60 2.57
N GLU A 40 -10.30 14.67 3.34
CA GLU A 40 -10.74 15.98 2.86
C GLU A 40 -9.73 16.64 1.91
N ARG A 41 -8.45 16.27 1.99
CA ARG A 41 -7.40 16.75 1.09
C ARG A 41 -7.22 15.88 -0.15
N LEU A 42 -7.69 14.64 -0.10
CA LEU A 42 -7.58 13.68 -1.19
C LEU A 42 -8.73 13.81 -2.19
N TYR A 43 -10.01 13.82 -1.71
CA TYR A 43 -11.17 13.74 -2.60
C TYR A 43 -11.23 14.85 -3.65
N PRO A 44 -10.83 16.13 -3.41
CA PRO A 44 -10.88 17.14 -4.45
C PRO A 44 -9.95 16.88 -5.63
N LYS A 45 -8.89 16.09 -5.39
CA LYS A 45 -7.87 15.74 -6.39
C LYS A 45 -8.17 14.43 -7.12
N TRP A 46 -8.98 13.56 -6.50
CA TRP A 46 -9.23 12.19 -6.95
C TRP A 46 -10.72 11.89 -7.14
N ARG A 47 -11.50 12.91 -7.51
CA ARG A 47 -12.93 12.74 -7.80
C ARG A 47 -13.14 11.68 -8.87
N GLU A 48 -14.05 10.73 -8.59
CA GLU A 48 -14.48 9.67 -9.51
C GLU A 48 -13.33 8.90 -10.15
N LEU A 49 -12.24 8.71 -9.41
CA LEU A 49 -11.03 8.13 -9.93
C LEU A 49 -10.94 6.61 -9.71
N PHE A 50 -11.45 6.12 -8.58
CA PHE A 50 -11.22 4.74 -8.15
C PHE A 50 -12.36 3.81 -8.52
N ASP A 51 -12.01 2.60 -9.00
CA ASP A 51 -12.94 1.49 -9.23
C ASP A 51 -13.58 1.01 -7.94
N ALA A 52 -12.81 1.04 -6.86
CA ALA A 52 -13.24 0.67 -5.53
C ALA A 52 -12.52 1.50 -4.47
N VAL A 53 -13.25 1.92 -3.44
CA VAL A 53 -12.72 2.56 -2.25
C VAL A 53 -13.10 1.71 -1.04
N LEU A 54 -12.11 1.33 -0.23
CA LEU A 54 -12.30 0.68 1.06
C LEU A 54 -12.06 1.68 2.17
N VAL A 55 -13.04 1.84 3.04
CA VAL A 55 -12.94 2.63 4.28
C VAL A 55 -12.89 1.67 5.45
N ASP A 56 -11.68 1.43 5.97
CA ASP A 56 -11.49 0.81 7.28
C ASP A 56 -11.56 1.93 8.32
N ALA A 57 -12.76 2.11 8.88
CA ALA A 57 -13.09 3.35 9.58
C ALA A 57 -12.56 3.36 11.03
N PRO A 58 -12.07 4.53 11.52
CA PRO A 58 -11.80 4.67 12.94
C PRO A 58 -13.08 4.47 13.73
N CYS A 59 -13.12 3.49 14.61
CA CYS A 59 -14.31 3.09 15.36
C CYS A 59 -14.01 2.97 16.85
N SER A 60 -15.05 2.73 17.66
CA SER A 60 -14.93 2.54 19.12
C SER A 60 -14.22 1.23 19.51
N GLY A 61 -14.00 0.32 18.57
CA GLY A 61 -13.11 -0.83 18.73
C GLY A 61 -13.59 -1.92 19.67
N GLU A 62 -14.89 -2.11 19.83
CA GLU A 62 -15.47 -3.10 20.76
C GLU A 62 -14.97 -4.53 20.48
N GLY A 63 -14.71 -4.88 19.20
CA GLY A 63 -14.14 -6.16 18.82
C GLY A 63 -12.70 -6.35 19.32
N MET A 64 -11.98 -5.27 19.60
CA MET A 64 -10.59 -5.33 20.05
C MET A 64 -10.42 -5.51 21.54
N PHE A 65 -11.50 -5.43 22.35
CA PHE A 65 -11.43 -5.49 23.82
C PHE A 65 -10.78 -6.75 24.37
N ARG A 66 -10.87 -7.86 23.65
CA ARG A 66 -10.23 -9.11 24.03
C ARG A 66 -8.72 -9.07 23.81
N ARG A 67 -8.29 -8.41 22.72
CA ARG A 67 -6.92 -8.39 22.26
C ARG A 67 -6.11 -7.21 22.82
N GLU A 68 -6.77 -6.07 23.00
CA GLU A 68 -6.15 -4.83 23.48
C GLU A 68 -6.91 -4.30 24.70
N PRO A 69 -6.45 -4.59 25.93
CA PRO A 69 -7.07 -4.08 27.15
C PRO A 69 -7.22 -2.56 27.19
N ALA A 70 -6.25 -1.82 26.64
CA ALA A 70 -6.27 -0.36 26.57
C ALA A 70 -7.49 0.16 25.79
N ALA A 71 -7.91 -0.53 24.70
CA ALA A 71 -9.10 -0.15 23.93
C ALA A 71 -10.38 -0.21 24.77
N ARG A 72 -10.47 -1.16 25.70
CA ARG A 72 -11.59 -1.27 26.63
C ARG A 72 -11.55 -0.15 27.69
N ASP A 73 -10.37 0.18 28.19
CA ASP A 73 -10.20 1.18 29.26
C ASP A 73 -10.44 2.61 28.75
N GLU A 74 -10.16 2.87 27.45
CA GLU A 74 -10.44 4.14 26.79
C GLU A 74 -11.90 4.29 26.33
N TRP A 75 -12.65 3.18 26.23
CA TRP A 75 -14.01 3.18 25.74
C TRP A 75 -14.99 3.80 26.77
N ASN A 76 -15.94 4.57 26.26
CA ASN A 76 -17.05 5.12 27.07
C ASN A 76 -18.33 5.16 26.23
N PRO A 77 -19.53 5.30 26.85
CA PRO A 77 -20.81 5.27 26.13
C PRO A 77 -21.00 6.34 25.04
N ARG A 78 -20.19 7.39 25.03
CA ARG A 78 -20.22 8.46 24.00
C ARG A 78 -19.22 8.19 22.86
N SER A 79 -18.34 7.21 23.02
CA SER A 79 -17.34 6.87 21.99
C SER A 79 -17.97 6.49 20.64
N PRO A 80 -19.04 5.66 20.58
CA PRO A 80 -19.71 5.31 19.32
C PRO A 80 -20.23 6.54 18.55
N GLU A 81 -20.88 7.48 19.22
CA GLU A 81 -21.41 8.69 18.57
C GLU A 81 -20.31 9.58 18.02
N GLY A 82 -19.20 9.73 18.75
CA GLY A 82 -18.03 10.46 18.31
C GLY A 82 -17.36 9.84 17.09
N CYS A 83 -17.28 8.51 17.05
CA CYS A 83 -16.79 7.76 15.92
C CYS A 83 -17.72 7.87 14.71
N ALA A 84 -19.03 7.67 14.89
CA ALA A 84 -20.02 7.78 13.82
C ALA A 84 -19.98 9.14 13.09
N ARG A 85 -19.81 10.24 13.83
CA ARG A 85 -19.65 11.58 13.21
C ARG A 85 -18.39 11.64 12.33
N ARG A 86 -17.25 11.10 12.78
CA ARG A 86 -16.01 11.07 11.96
C ARG A 86 -16.16 10.15 10.75
N GLN A 87 -16.78 8.99 10.93
CA GLN A 87 -17.05 8.02 9.88
C GLN A 87 -17.93 8.62 8.78
N SER A 88 -18.94 9.40 9.15
CA SER A 88 -19.81 10.11 8.20
C SER A 88 -18.99 11.01 7.26
N GLY A 89 -18.12 11.87 7.79
CA GLY A 89 -17.27 12.75 6.96
C GLY A 89 -16.28 11.97 6.08
N ILE A 90 -15.71 10.87 6.60
CA ILE A 90 -14.82 10.01 5.81
C ILE A 90 -15.57 9.34 4.66
N LEU A 91 -16.78 8.83 4.91
CA LEU A 91 -17.63 8.21 3.89
C LEU A 91 -18.05 9.21 2.81
N ASP A 92 -18.40 10.44 3.18
CA ASP A 92 -18.75 11.49 2.22
C ASP A 92 -17.55 11.81 1.30
N CYS A 93 -16.33 11.92 1.84
CA CYS A 93 -15.11 12.05 1.04
C CYS A 93 -14.86 10.83 0.14
N ALA A 94 -15.08 9.63 0.65
CA ALA A 94 -14.88 8.38 -0.08
C ALA A 94 -15.87 8.27 -1.26
N ALA A 95 -17.13 8.65 -1.07
CA ALA A 95 -18.16 8.65 -2.11
C ALA A 95 -17.79 9.49 -3.34
N GLU A 96 -17.15 10.66 -3.10
CA GLU A 96 -16.65 11.54 -4.15
C GLU A 96 -15.51 10.90 -4.96
N MET A 97 -14.74 10.02 -4.35
CA MET A 97 -13.59 9.37 -4.99
C MET A 97 -13.98 8.11 -5.80
N VAL A 98 -15.13 7.50 -5.52
CA VAL A 98 -15.64 6.35 -6.26
C VAL A 98 -16.18 6.82 -7.62
N ARG A 99 -15.73 6.21 -8.73
CA ARG A 99 -16.24 6.47 -10.07
C ARG A 99 -17.67 5.93 -10.27
N PRO A 100 -18.43 6.42 -11.25
CA PRO A 100 -19.70 5.80 -11.64
C PRO A 100 -19.52 4.29 -11.91
N GLY A 101 -20.46 3.46 -11.44
CA GLY A 101 -20.35 2.01 -11.51
C GLY A 101 -19.31 1.38 -10.60
N GLY A 102 -18.61 2.17 -9.78
CA GLY A 102 -17.61 1.71 -8.81
C GLY A 102 -18.21 1.20 -7.50
N ARG A 103 -17.38 0.78 -6.57
CA ARG A 103 -17.77 0.22 -5.28
C ARG A 103 -17.22 1.03 -4.12
N LEU A 104 -18.03 1.16 -3.08
CA LEU A 104 -17.61 1.61 -1.76
C LEU A 104 -17.78 0.45 -0.78
N VAL A 105 -16.70 0.13 -0.06
CA VAL A 105 -16.73 -0.85 1.02
C VAL A 105 -16.43 -0.13 2.32
N TYR A 106 -17.28 -0.31 3.30
CA TYR A 106 -17.11 0.24 4.64
C TYR A 106 -16.90 -0.90 5.63
N SER A 107 -15.95 -0.73 6.54
CA SER A 107 -15.69 -1.71 7.59
C SER A 107 -15.37 -1.08 8.93
N THR A 108 -15.71 -1.79 10.01
CA THR A 108 -15.39 -1.45 11.41
C THR A 108 -15.07 -2.72 12.19
N CYS A 109 -14.29 -2.58 13.25
CA CYS A 109 -14.08 -3.61 14.26
C CYS A 109 -14.97 -3.41 15.51
N THR A 110 -16.15 -2.81 15.37
CA THR A 110 -17.11 -2.60 16.48
C THR A 110 -18.43 -3.32 16.25
N PHE A 111 -19.22 -3.47 17.32
CA PHE A 111 -20.49 -4.22 17.27
C PHE A 111 -21.73 -3.34 17.40
N ASN A 112 -21.61 -2.08 17.82
CA ASN A 112 -22.76 -1.23 17.99
C ASN A 112 -23.40 -0.83 16.65
N ARG A 113 -24.71 -0.58 16.66
CA ARG A 113 -25.46 -0.20 15.47
C ARG A 113 -25.22 1.25 15.05
N THR A 114 -24.82 2.11 16.00
CA THR A 114 -24.60 3.53 15.75
C THR A 114 -23.50 3.76 14.71
N GLU A 115 -22.42 3.01 14.84
CA GLU A 115 -21.26 3.10 13.92
C GLU A 115 -21.44 2.21 12.68
N ASN A 116 -22.34 1.25 12.71
CA ASN A 116 -22.54 0.26 11.66
C ASN A 116 -23.78 0.59 10.82
N GLU A 117 -24.93 -0.05 11.10
CA GLU A 117 -26.13 0.06 10.27
C GLU A 117 -26.63 1.51 10.17
N PHE A 118 -26.71 2.24 11.29
CA PHE A 118 -27.23 3.61 11.28
C PHE A 118 -26.31 4.58 10.53
N THR A 119 -25.00 4.35 10.57
CA THR A 119 -24.04 5.11 9.76
C THR A 119 -24.26 4.87 8.26
N ILE A 120 -24.48 3.62 7.84
CA ILE A 120 -24.75 3.26 6.45
C ILE A 120 -26.14 3.77 6.00
N GLU A 121 -27.16 3.63 6.82
CA GLU A 121 -28.51 4.16 6.55
C GLU A 121 -28.49 5.68 6.35
N ALA A 122 -27.80 6.41 7.23
CA ALA A 122 -27.62 7.85 7.12
C ALA A 122 -26.79 8.25 5.88
N PHE A 123 -25.77 7.46 5.52
CA PHE A 123 -25.00 7.66 4.32
C PHE A 123 -25.86 7.51 3.06
N LEU A 124 -26.64 6.43 2.95
CA LEU A 124 -27.52 6.18 1.80
C LEU A 124 -28.61 7.26 1.67
N GLY A 125 -29.08 7.83 2.78
CA GLY A 125 -30.00 8.98 2.77
C GLY A 125 -29.38 10.26 2.19
N ARG A 126 -28.08 10.47 2.34
CA ARG A 126 -27.34 11.63 1.76
C ARG A 126 -26.82 11.38 0.35
N HIS A 127 -26.57 10.12 0.00
CA HIS A 127 -25.96 9.68 -1.23
C HIS A 127 -26.90 8.71 -1.98
N PRO A 128 -28.01 9.20 -2.57
CA PRO A 128 -29.00 8.35 -3.25
C PRO A 128 -28.46 7.67 -4.51
N GLU A 129 -27.28 8.09 -4.99
CA GLU A 129 -26.55 7.44 -6.07
C GLU A 129 -25.88 6.12 -5.66
N PHE A 130 -25.87 5.78 -4.36
CA PHE A 130 -25.36 4.50 -3.90
C PHE A 130 -26.50 3.55 -3.51
N THR A 131 -26.32 2.27 -3.82
CA THR A 131 -27.24 1.18 -3.42
C THR A 131 -26.46 0.07 -2.75
N PRO A 132 -27.06 -0.63 -1.75
CA PRO A 132 -26.47 -1.85 -1.19
C PRO A 132 -26.21 -2.91 -2.26
N GLU A 133 -25.05 -3.54 -2.22
CA GLU A 133 -24.68 -4.63 -3.14
C GLU A 133 -24.44 -5.91 -2.34
N GLU A 134 -25.24 -6.96 -2.59
CA GLU A 134 -25.13 -8.24 -1.88
C GLU A 134 -23.81 -8.95 -2.20
N PHE A 135 -23.29 -9.68 -1.21
CA PHE A 135 -22.07 -10.46 -1.34
C PHE A 135 -22.08 -11.66 -0.38
N SER A 136 -21.21 -12.60 -0.66
CA SER A 136 -20.96 -13.76 0.19
C SER A 136 -19.46 -13.84 0.49
N LEU A 137 -19.12 -14.18 1.73
CA LEU A 137 -17.75 -14.48 2.14
C LEU A 137 -17.69 -15.96 2.54
N PRO A 138 -16.88 -16.78 1.85
CA PRO A 138 -16.73 -18.20 2.15
C PRO A 138 -16.40 -18.42 3.63
N GLY A 139 -17.17 -19.28 4.31
CA GLY A 139 -16.99 -19.59 5.72
C GLY A 139 -17.47 -18.52 6.72
N LEU A 140 -17.86 -17.32 6.26
CA LEU A 140 -18.31 -16.23 7.14
C LEU A 140 -19.79 -15.89 6.99
N GLY A 141 -20.39 -16.18 5.83
CA GLY A 141 -21.82 -15.98 5.56
C GLY A 141 -22.15 -15.06 4.42
N ASN A 142 -23.45 -14.79 4.27
CA ASN A 142 -24.01 -13.92 3.25
C ASN A 142 -24.38 -12.56 3.86
N SER A 143 -24.23 -11.52 3.07
CA SER A 143 -24.73 -10.19 3.43
C SER A 143 -26.27 -10.16 3.40
N THR A 144 -26.82 -9.20 4.10
CA THR A 144 -28.23 -8.83 4.05
C THR A 144 -28.28 -7.31 3.90
N ASN A 145 -28.98 -6.83 2.88
CA ASN A 145 -28.96 -5.40 2.51
C ASN A 145 -27.53 -4.86 2.34
N GLY A 146 -26.67 -5.65 1.66
CA GLY A 146 -25.28 -5.30 1.42
C GLY A 146 -24.38 -5.25 2.66
N ALA A 147 -24.85 -5.70 3.83
CA ALA A 147 -24.07 -5.69 5.06
C ALA A 147 -23.93 -7.09 5.69
N LEU A 148 -22.77 -7.34 6.30
CA LEU A 148 -22.45 -8.59 7.00
C LEU A 148 -21.78 -8.28 8.33
N ARG A 149 -22.24 -8.96 9.40
CA ARG A 149 -21.58 -9.01 10.70
C ARG A 149 -20.83 -10.32 10.86
N VAL A 150 -19.54 -10.24 11.07
CA VAL A 150 -18.71 -11.37 11.43
C VAL A 150 -18.58 -11.41 12.95
N TRP A 151 -19.28 -12.35 13.58
CA TRP A 151 -19.30 -12.49 15.02
C TRP A 151 -18.19 -13.41 15.53
N PRO A 152 -17.47 -13.07 16.62
CA PRO A 152 -16.36 -13.88 17.14
C PRO A 152 -16.77 -15.27 17.66
N HIS A 153 -18.05 -15.47 17.96
CA HIS A 153 -18.60 -16.79 18.35
C HIS A 153 -18.99 -17.67 17.15
N ARG A 154 -18.95 -17.13 15.91
CA ARG A 154 -19.27 -17.86 14.66
C ARG A 154 -18.09 -18.04 13.73
N ALA A 155 -17.02 -17.25 13.92
CA ALA A 155 -15.83 -17.31 13.10
C ALA A 155 -14.59 -17.02 13.96
N GLN A 156 -13.44 -17.55 13.58
CA GLN A 156 -12.19 -17.18 14.21
C GLN A 156 -11.88 -15.71 13.92
N GLY A 157 -11.61 -14.93 14.96
CA GLY A 157 -11.29 -13.51 14.87
C GLY A 157 -11.91 -12.69 15.99
N ASP A 158 -11.72 -11.38 15.92
CA ASP A 158 -12.16 -10.44 16.95
C ASP A 158 -13.54 -9.84 16.64
N GLY A 159 -14.10 -10.19 15.48
CA GLY A 159 -15.38 -9.67 14.99
C GLY A 159 -15.22 -8.46 14.09
N HIS A 160 -16.13 -8.31 13.14
CA HIS A 160 -16.08 -7.25 12.14
C HIS A 160 -17.47 -6.92 11.58
N PHE A 161 -17.66 -5.70 11.11
CA PHE A 161 -18.79 -5.31 10.28
C PHE A 161 -18.27 -4.88 8.91
N VAL A 162 -18.97 -5.30 7.85
CA VAL A 162 -18.65 -4.91 6.47
C VAL A 162 -19.93 -4.55 5.75
N ALA A 163 -19.94 -3.41 5.06
CA ALA A 163 -21.00 -3.03 4.13
C ALA A 163 -20.40 -2.77 2.75
N ARG A 164 -21.05 -3.25 1.69
CA ARG A 164 -20.68 -3.05 0.30
C ARG A 164 -21.77 -2.31 -0.44
N LEU A 165 -21.38 -1.21 -1.09
CA LEU A 165 -22.26 -0.31 -1.80
C LEU A 165 -21.78 -0.14 -3.24
N ARG A 166 -22.71 0.04 -4.18
CA ARG A 166 -22.47 0.28 -5.59
C ARG A 166 -22.92 1.69 -5.95
N LYS A 167 -22.03 2.49 -6.56
CA LYS A 167 -22.40 3.79 -7.14
C LYS A 167 -23.11 3.59 -8.47
N ALA A 168 -24.22 4.28 -8.69
CA ALA A 168 -24.96 4.27 -9.95
C ALA A 168 -24.11 4.78 -11.13
N GLY A 169 -24.49 4.40 -12.34
CA GLY A 169 -23.83 4.80 -13.60
C GLY A 169 -22.97 3.68 -14.21
N GLU A 170 -22.58 3.89 -15.44
CA GLU A 170 -21.72 2.97 -16.17
C GLU A 170 -20.24 3.26 -15.90
N PRO A 171 -19.40 2.22 -15.82
CA PRO A 171 -17.97 2.40 -15.67
C PRO A 171 -17.41 3.17 -16.87
N THR A 172 -16.93 4.36 -16.64
CA THR A 172 -16.19 5.10 -17.66
C THR A 172 -14.87 4.41 -17.96
N ALA A 173 -14.37 4.52 -19.20
CA ALA A 173 -13.06 3.99 -19.55
C ALA A 173 -11.98 4.50 -18.59
N PRO A 174 -10.95 3.70 -18.29
CA PRO A 174 -9.87 4.12 -17.39
C PRO A 174 -9.31 5.48 -17.81
N ILE A 175 -9.30 6.43 -16.89
CA ILE A 175 -8.73 7.76 -17.16
C ILE A 175 -7.24 7.56 -17.44
N LYS A 176 -6.81 7.83 -18.68
CA LYS A 176 -5.38 7.83 -19.01
C LYS A 176 -4.71 8.97 -18.27
N MET A 177 -4.12 8.65 -17.13
CA MET A 177 -3.40 9.61 -16.31
C MET A 177 -2.10 10.01 -17.01
N LYS A 178 -1.88 11.31 -17.14
CA LYS A 178 -0.56 11.81 -17.56
C LYS A 178 0.42 11.61 -16.40
N PRO A 179 1.64 11.15 -16.67
CA PRO A 179 2.66 11.04 -15.62
C PRO A 179 2.86 12.41 -14.95
N PRO A 180 3.21 12.43 -13.65
CA PRO A 180 3.48 13.65 -12.93
C PRO A 180 4.48 14.51 -13.70
N ARG A 181 4.15 15.77 -13.96
CA ARG A 181 5.15 16.71 -14.50
C ARG A 181 6.19 16.94 -13.41
N GLU A 182 7.46 16.68 -13.70
CA GLU A 182 8.56 17.11 -12.85
C GLU A 182 8.47 18.64 -12.69
N LYS A 183 7.92 19.11 -11.60
CA LYS A 183 8.06 20.52 -11.23
C LYS A 183 9.49 20.70 -10.79
N LYS A 184 10.29 21.34 -11.65
CA LYS A 184 11.57 21.95 -11.26
C LYS A 184 11.28 23.02 -10.19
N LYS A 185 11.04 22.59 -8.94
CA LYS A 185 11.16 23.52 -7.82
C LYS A 185 12.67 23.80 -7.68
N PRO A 186 13.05 25.07 -7.49
CA PRO A 186 14.41 25.39 -7.08
C PRO A 186 14.56 24.93 -5.62
N HIS A 187 14.73 23.63 -5.40
CA HIS A 187 15.36 23.17 -4.18
C HIS A 187 16.79 23.68 -4.27
N ARG A 188 17.19 24.52 -3.33
CA ARG A 188 18.59 24.78 -3.04
C ARG A 188 19.27 23.41 -3.05
N PRO A 189 20.21 23.12 -3.97
CA PRO A 189 20.77 21.80 -4.06
C PRO A 189 21.46 21.52 -2.74
N ALA A 190 21.01 20.53 -2.02
CA ALA A 190 21.89 19.87 -1.06
C ALA A 190 23.11 19.48 -1.91
N LYS A 191 24.24 20.13 -1.67
CA LYS A 191 25.50 19.93 -2.38
C LYS A 191 25.84 18.45 -2.35
N THR A 192 25.37 17.61 -3.30
CA THR A 192 25.96 16.26 -3.37
C THR A 192 25.18 15.12 -4.01
N VAL A 193 24.20 15.35 -4.86
CA VAL A 193 23.55 14.23 -5.58
C VAL A 193 23.88 14.32 -7.05
N SER A 194 24.20 13.18 -7.69
CA SER A 194 24.55 13.12 -9.11
C SER A 194 23.49 13.79 -9.99
N GLU A 195 23.92 14.55 -11.00
CA GLU A 195 23.05 15.12 -12.04
C GLU A 195 22.58 14.07 -13.07
N GLU A 196 22.86 12.81 -12.79
CA GLU A 196 22.55 11.66 -13.64
C GLU A 196 21.03 11.48 -13.77
N SER A 197 20.55 11.17 -14.97
CA SER A 197 19.11 10.96 -15.22
C SER A 197 18.60 9.69 -14.51
N ASN A 198 17.30 9.66 -14.22
CA ASN A 198 16.68 8.50 -13.57
C ASN A 198 16.84 7.22 -14.40
N GLU A 199 16.77 7.34 -15.73
CA GLU A 199 16.93 6.21 -16.66
C GLU A 199 18.35 5.64 -16.62
N SER A 200 19.37 6.52 -16.59
CA SER A 200 20.77 6.11 -16.45
C SER A 200 21.03 5.43 -15.11
N LEU A 201 20.46 5.97 -14.01
CA LEU A 201 20.57 5.36 -12.68
C LEU A 201 19.90 3.97 -12.63
N ILE A 202 18.77 3.78 -13.31
CA ILE A 202 18.08 2.48 -13.40
C ILE A 202 18.91 1.49 -14.24
N ALA A 203 19.48 1.91 -15.36
CA ALA A 203 20.35 1.07 -16.15
C ALA A 203 21.55 0.57 -15.32
N ARG A 204 22.21 1.46 -14.58
CA ARG A 204 23.27 1.09 -13.64
C ARG A 204 22.81 0.14 -12.54
N LEU A 205 21.61 0.37 -11.98
CA LEU A 205 21.07 -0.52 -10.97
C LEU A 205 20.80 -1.91 -11.54
N SER A 206 20.29 -2.01 -12.78
CA SER A 206 20.07 -3.29 -13.47
C SER A 206 21.37 -4.06 -13.66
N GLU A 207 22.47 -3.39 -14.01
CA GLU A 207 23.80 -4.00 -14.11
C GLU A 207 24.34 -4.47 -12.74
N ILE A 208 24.23 -3.62 -11.72
CA ILE A 208 24.76 -3.89 -10.38
C ILE A 208 23.99 -4.99 -9.68
N ALA A 209 22.66 -4.95 -9.74
CA ALA A 209 21.77 -5.92 -9.10
C ALA A 209 21.52 -7.15 -9.98
N ALA A 210 21.97 -7.12 -11.24
CA ALA A 210 21.71 -8.12 -12.27
C ALA A 210 20.22 -8.49 -12.42
N LEU A 211 19.35 -7.50 -12.24
CA LEU A 211 17.90 -7.66 -12.31
C LEU A 211 17.34 -6.89 -13.51
N PRO A 212 16.46 -7.48 -14.30
CA PRO A 212 15.82 -6.81 -15.43
C PRO A 212 14.72 -5.85 -14.95
N ILE A 213 15.09 -4.75 -14.30
CA ILE A 213 14.16 -3.75 -13.71
C ILE A 213 13.26 -3.14 -14.79
N VAL A 214 13.68 -3.17 -16.04
CA VAL A 214 12.88 -2.73 -17.22
C VAL A 214 11.54 -3.48 -17.34
N LEU A 215 11.41 -4.66 -16.74
CA LEU A 215 10.18 -5.44 -16.77
C LEU A 215 9.11 -4.92 -15.79
N LEU A 216 9.48 -4.03 -14.87
CA LEU A 216 8.54 -3.38 -13.96
C LEU A 216 7.89 -2.18 -14.66
N ASN A 217 6.60 -2.30 -14.94
CA ASN A 217 5.86 -1.24 -15.63
C ASN A 217 5.60 -0.05 -14.69
N GLY A 218 6.26 1.09 -14.97
CA GLY A 218 6.10 2.29 -14.15
C GLY A 218 6.96 3.45 -14.62
N THR A 219 6.79 4.59 -13.96
CA THR A 219 7.57 5.81 -14.22
C THR A 219 8.56 6.04 -13.09
N PRO A 220 9.88 6.17 -13.38
CA PRO A 220 10.86 6.50 -12.35
C PRO A 220 10.63 7.92 -11.81
N ILE A 221 10.55 8.03 -10.50
CA ILE A 221 10.44 9.32 -9.81
C ILE A 221 11.48 9.42 -8.71
N ARG A 222 11.99 10.63 -8.50
CA ARG A 222 12.97 10.92 -7.46
C ARG A 222 12.32 11.59 -6.27
N GLN A 223 12.56 11.04 -5.07
CA GLN A 223 12.16 11.64 -3.80
C GLN A 223 13.39 11.71 -2.87
N ALA A 224 13.91 12.89 -2.64
CA ALA A 224 15.20 13.10 -1.95
C ALA A 224 16.32 12.26 -2.59
N ASP A 225 16.96 11.40 -1.82
CA ASP A 225 18.06 10.52 -2.26
C ASP A 225 17.55 9.18 -2.83
N TYR A 226 16.25 8.98 -2.96
CA TYR A 226 15.68 7.71 -3.39
C TYR A 226 15.05 7.80 -4.78
N ILE A 227 15.21 6.73 -5.55
CA ILE A 227 14.47 6.50 -6.80
C ILE A 227 13.39 5.47 -6.54
N HIS A 228 12.16 5.86 -6.87
CA HIS A 228 11.00 5.00 -6.81
C HIS A 228 10.45 4.74 -8.21
N LEU A 229 9.82 3.60 -8.39
CA LEU A 229 9.04 3.29 -9.58
C LEU A 229 7.56 3.52 -9.28
N LEU A 230 7.01 4.61 -9.79
CA LEU A 230 5.58 4.92 -9.68
C LEU A 230 4.81 3.98 -10.61
N PRO A 231 3.83 3.20 -10.12
CA PRO A 231 3.11 2.25 -10.96
C PRO A 231 2.33 2.95 -12.08
N ALA A 232 2.24 2.30 -13.23
CA ALA A 232 1.46 2.81 -14.36
C ALA A 232 -0.02 2.96 -13.97
N GLY A 233 -0.63 4.08 -14.33
CA GLY A 233 -2.01 4.41 -13.93
C GLY A 233 -2.14 5.01 -12.52
N ALA A 234 -1.01 5.36 -11.88
CA ALA A 234 -1.03 6.05 -10.59
C ALA A 234 -1.83 7.37 -10.64
N PRO A 235 -2.59 7.71 -9.58
CA PRO A 235 -3.27 8.99 -9.50
C PRO A 235 -2.27 10.16 -9.41
N PRO A 236 -2.70 11.40 -9.71
CA PRO A 236 -1.84 12.57 -9.53
C PRO A 236 -1.47 12.74 -8.07
N LEU A 237 -0.18 12.86 -7.79
CA LEU A 237 0.37 13.01 -6.43
C LEU A 237 0.75 14.45 -6.10
N ASP A 238 0.49 15.41 -6.99
CA ASP A 238 0.85 16.82 -6.80
C ASP A 238 0.21 17.43 -5.55
N GLY A 239 1.07 17.85 -4.60
CA GLY A 239 0.65 18.44 -3.33
C GLY A 239 -0.05 17.45 -2.39
N ILE A 240 0.16 16.14 -2.58
CA ILE A 240 -0.20 15.07 -1.66
C ILE A 240 1.06 14.59 -0.96
N ARG A 241 1.03 14.50 0.36
CA ARG A 241 2.11 13.89 1.13
C ARG A 241 2.09 12.39 0.91
N THR A 242 3.21 11.84 0.48
CA THR A 242 3.38 10.41 0.23
C THR A 242 4.48 9.84 1.10
N ALA A 243 4.17 8.78 1.83
CA ALA A 243 5.16 8.00 2.57
C ALA A 243 5.90 7.03 1.64
N LYS A 244 5.19 6.51 0.62
CA LYS A 244 5.74 5.60 -0.40
C LYS A 244 5.07 5.91 -1.74
N PRO A 245 5.75 6.58 -2.68
CA PRO A 245 5.16 6.93 -3.97
C PRO A 245 5.19 5.80 -5.01
N GLY A 246 5.64 4.62 -4.65
CA GLY A 246 5.80 3.44 -5.50
C GLY A 246 6.88 2.52 -4.96
N LEU A 247 7.33 1.55 -5.76
CA LEU A 247 8.40 0.64 -5.38
C LEU A 247 9.72 1.39 -5.21
N CYS A 248 10.32 1.33 -4.01
CA CYS A 248 11.64 1.92 -3.78
C CYS A 248 12.73 1.05 -4.39
N LEU A 249 13.38 1.55 -5.44
CA LEU A 249 14.40 0.81 -6.20
C LEU A 249 15.78 0.93 -5.58
N MET A 250 16.21 2.18 -5.31
CA MET A 250 17.57 2.46 -4.86
C MET A 250 17.66 3.74 -4.06
N ARG A 251 18.72 3.81 -3.26
CA ARG A 251 19.25 5.06 -2.70
C ARG A 251 20.45 5.52 -3.52
N VAL A 252 20.47 6.80 -3.89
CA VAL A 252 21.53 7.44 -4.66
C VAL A 252 22.43 8.21 -3.69
N GLY A 253 23.66 7.75 -3.52
CA GLY A 253 24.72 8.46 -2.80
C GLY A 253 25.56 9.33 -3.73
N ARG A 254 26.60 9.97 -3.21
CA ARG A 254 27.50 10.86 -3.98
C ARG A 254 28.22 10.15 -5.13
N SER A 255 28.72 8.95 -4.89
CA SER A 255 29.52 8.17 -5.83
C SER A 255 29.03 6.73 -6.02
N HIS A 256 27.96 6.36 -5.36
CA HIS A 256 27.44 4.98 -5.39
C HIS A 256 25.92 4.95 -5.33
N ILE A 257 25.36 3.88 -5.86
CA ILE A 257 23.95 3.54 -5.70
C ILE A 257 23.85 2.29 -4.80
N GLN A 258 22.77 2.23 -4.05
CA GLN A 258 22.46 1.13 -3.15
C GLN A 258 21.07 0.57 -3.49
N PRO A 259 20.96 -0.70 -3.93
CA PRO A 259 19.65 -1.33 -4.12
C PRO A 259 18.92 -1.40 -2.78
N MET A 260 17.59 -1.18 -2.83
CA MET A 260 16.76 -1.19 -1.61
C MET A 260 16.17 -2.58 -1.35
N PRO A 261 15.93 -2.93 -0.07
CA PRO A 261 15.29 -4.20 0.28
C PRO A 261 13.94 -4.41 -0.41
N ALA A 262 13.16 -3.35 -0.61
CA ALA A 262 11.88 -3.40 -1.32
C ALA A 262 12.00 -3.98 -2.74
N LEU A 263 13.12 -3.69 -3.44
CA LEU A 263 13.39 -4.27 -4.76
C LEU A 263 13.63 -5.78 -4.67
N ALA A 264 14.33 -6.25 -3.64
CA ALA A 264 14.52 -7.68 -3.42
C ALA A 264 13.18 -8.39 -3.17
N MET A 265 12.36 -7.84 -2.27
CA MET A 265 11.03 -8.40 -1.95
C MET A 265 10.09 -8.40 -3.16
N ALA A 266 10.22 -7.45 -4.07
CA ALA A 266 9.45 -7.41 -5.32
C ALA A 266 9.67 -8.64 -6.22
N CYS A 267 10.77 -9.37 -6.03
CA CYS A 267 11.07 -10.60 -6.77
C CYS A 267 10.14 -11.77 -6.41
N THR A 268 9.32 -11.66 -5.37
CA THR A 268 8.34 -12.69 -4.98
C THR A 268 6.94 -12.44 -5.51
N ASP A 269 6.68 -11.24 -6.06
CA ASP A 269 5.34 -10.92 -6.57
C ASP A 269 5.00 -11.81 -7.78
N GLU A 270 3.79 -12.38 -7.77
CA GLU A 270 3.26 -13.17 -8.91
C GLU A 270 3.16 -12.35 -10.22
N SER A 271 3.19 -11.03 -10.13
CA SER A 271 3.25 -10.12 -11.27
C SER A 271 4.64 -9.97 -11.89
N ALA A 272 5.70 -10.33 -11.15
CA ALA A 272 7.04 -10.41 -11.69
C ALA A 272 7.15 -11.64 -12.61
N PRO A 273 7.92 -11.59 -13.72
CA PRO A 273 8.15 -12.77 -14.55
C PRO A 273 8.62 -13.94 -13.68
N ARG A 274 7.95 -15.10 -13.81
CA ARG A 274 8.24 -16.30 -12.99
C ARG A 274 9.70 -16.74 -12.99
N ASP A 275 10.45 -16.30 -13.99
CA ASP A 275 11.86 -16.62 -14.20
C ASP A 275 12.81 -15.49 -13.74
N TRP A 276 12.30 -14.48 -13.07
CA TRP A 276 13.14 -13.33 -12.68
C TRP A 276 14.32 -13.73 -11.80
N LEU A 277 14.10 -14.58 -10.80
CA LEU A 277 15.18 -15.14 -9.97
C LEU A 277 16.16 -16.01 -10.78
N ALA A 278 15.67 -16.70 -11.81
CA ALA A 278 16.52 -17.51 -12.69
C ALA A 278 17.38 -16.65 -13.63
N THR A 279 16.96 -15.40 -13.91
CA THR A 279 17.74 -14.46 -14.74
C THR A 279 18.68 -13.57 -13.94
N ALA A 280 18.57 -13.56 -12.61
CA ALA A 280 19.45 -12.78 -11.73
C ALA A 280 20.84 -13.43 -11.64
N HIS A 281 21.81 -12.86 -12.36
CA HIS A 281 23.17 -13.38 -12.43
C HIS A 281 24.00 -13.23 -11.14
N ASN A 282 23.55 -12.44 -10.16
CA ASN A 282 24.22 -12.21 -8.89
C ASN A 282 23.31 -12.60 -7.72
N THR A 283 22.98 -13.87 -7.62
CA THR A 283 22.27 -14.46 -6.48
C THR A 283 23.21 -15.32 -5.65
N PHE A 284 23.00 -15.34 -4.36
CA PHE A 284 23.70 -16.22 -3.43
C PHE A 284 22.70 -16.85 -2.46
N GLU A 285 22.60 -18.18 -2.54
CA GLU A 285 21.69 -18.95 -1.70
C GLU A 285 22.32 -19.18 -0.32
N LEU A 286 21.66 -18.75 0.74
CA LEU A 286 22.09 -18.94 2.12
C LEU A 286 21.41 -20.19 2.72
N PRO A 287 22.14 -21.00 3.47
CA PRO A 287 21.53 -21.97 4.37
C PRO A 287 20.66 -21.26 5.43
N GLU A 288 19.61 -21.93 5.91
CA GLU A 288 18.65 -21.32 6.85
C GLU A 288 19.30 -20.69 8.10
N PRO A 289 20.33 -21.31 8.77
CA PRO A 289 20.98 -20.68 9.89
C PRO A 289 21.70 -19.35 9.55
N GLU A 290 22.28 -19.24 8.35
CA GLU A 290 22.94 -18.02 7.88
C GLU A 290 21.92 -16.97 7.43
N ALA A 291 20.82 -17.41 6.83
CA ALA A 291 19.70 -16.53 6.50
C ALA A 291 19.12 -15.86 7.75
N LEU A 292 18.95 -16.60 8.84
CA LEU A 292 18.50 -16.07 10.12
C LEU A 292 19.51 -15.06 10.72
N ARG A 293 20.82 -15.34 10.63
CA ARG A 293 21.85 -14.38 11.05
C ARG A 293 21.80 -13.10 10.21
N PHE A 294 21.66 -13.24 8.90
CA PHE A 294 21.53 -12.08 8.00
C PHE A 294 20.30 -11.23 8.33
N LEU A 295 19.15 -11.84 8.59
CA LEU A 295 17.92 -11.13 9.00
C LEU A 295 18.06 -10.43 10.35
N ASN A 296 18.96 -10.92 11.22
CA ASN A 296 19.33 -10.28 12.48
C ASN A 296 20.43 -9.19 12.32
N GLY A 297 20.85 -8.89 11.08
CA GLY A 297 21.79 -7.81 10.78
C GLY A 297 23.25 -8.23 10.64
N GLU A 298 23.56 -9.52 10.70
CA GLU A 298 24.90 -10.03 10.44
C GLU A 298 25.19 -10.07 8.93
N ARG A 299 26.44 -9.84 8.55
CA ARG A 299 26.85 -9.93 7.15
C ARG A 299 27.33 -11.35 6.85
N PRO A 300 26.82 -11.99 5.77
CA PRO A 300 27.35 -13.27 5.33
C PRO A 300 28.76 -13.09 4.74
N GLU A 301 29.60 -14.10 4.95
CA GLU A 301 30.91 -14.16 4.36
C GLU A 301 30.84 -14.62 2.89
N SER A 302 31.66 -14.02 2.04
CA SER A 302 31.80 -14.41 0.63
C SER A 302 33.11 -15.15 0.39
N SER A 303 33.05 -16.17 -0.45
CA SER A 303 34.22 -16.96 -0.82
C SER A 303 34.98 -16.41 -2.04
N ASP A 304 34.43 -15.40 -2.78
CA ASP A 304 35.04 -14.97 -4.07
C ASP A 304 35.82 -13.64 -4.01
N GLY A 305 35.87 -12.99 -2.84
CA GLY A 305 36.63 -11.77 -2.60
C GLY A 305 36.26 -10.55 -3.43
N LYS A 306 35.17 -10.60 -4.21
CA LYS A 306 34.70 -9.51 -5.08
C LYS A 306 33.60 -8.69 -4.41
N LYS A 307 33.88 -7.43 -4.12
CA LYS A 307 32.90 -6.48 -3.53
C LYS A 307 31.82 -6.10 -4.55
N ARG A 308 30.74 -6.86 -4.62
CA ARG A 308 29.58 -6.55 -5.47
C ARG A 308 28.26 -6.71 -4.71
N TRP A 309 27.23 -6.00 -5.17
CA TRP A 309 25.89 -6.20 -4.69
C TRP A 309 25.38 -7.56 -5.14
N THR A 310 24.86 -8.34 -4.22
CA THR A 310 24.35 -9.69 -4.44
C THR A 310 22.98 -9.81 -3.82
N LEU A 311 22.03 -10.39 -4.55
CA LEU A 311 20.74 -10.76 -4.03
C LEU A 311 20.89 -12.03 -3.21
N LEU A 312 20.60 -11.96 -1.93
CA LEU A 312 20.61 -13.11 -1.04
C LEU A 312 19.26 -13.79 -1.06
N THR A 313 19.27 -15.11 -1.14
CA THR A 313 18.08 -15.95 -1.14
C THR A 313 18.21 -17.06 -0.08
N CYS A 314 17.09 -17.58 0.38
CA CYS A 314 16.99 -18.79 1.19
C CYS A 314 15.75 -19.57 0.75
N ASN A 315 15.91 -20.86 0.45
CA ASN A 315 14.84 -21.67 -0.12
C ASN A 315 14.20 -21.02 -1.35
N ARG A 316 15.01 -20.37 -2.19
CA ARG A 316 14.60 -19.60 -3.38
C ARG A 316 13.74 -18.34 -3.07
N LEU A 317 13.62 -17.94 -1.81
CA LEU A 317 12.95 -16.71 -1.42
C LEU A 317 13.99 -15.59 -1.23
N PRO A 318 13.76 -14.39 -1.77
CA PRO A 318 14.68 -13.28 -1.60
C PRO A 318 14.67 -12.79 -0.15
N LEU A 319 15.85 -12.47 0.37
CA LEU A 319 16.05 -11.93 1.70
C LEU A 319 16.44 -10.44 1.66
N GLY A 320 17.14 -10.02 0.62
CA GLY A 320 17.65 -8.67 0.49
C GLY A 320 18.94 -8.60 -0.33
N PHE A 321 19.49 -7.40 -0.44
CA PHE A 321 20.78 -7.19 -1.07
C PHE A 321 21.89 -7.03 -0.03
N CYS A 322 23.00 -7.69 -0.24
CA CYS A 322 24.22 -7.52 0.53
C CYS A 322 25.40 -7.24 -0.40
N LYS A 323 26.34 -6.41 0.05
CA LYS A 323 27.62 -6.27 -0.63
C LYS A 323 28.59 -7.31 -0.05
N LEU A 324 28.66 -8.42 -0.73
CA LEU A 324 29.61 -9.47 -0.36
C LEU A 324 31.04 -8.98 -0.68
N ALA A 325 31.97 -9.34 0.18
CA ALA A 325 33.39 -8.97 0.08
C ALA A 325 34.24 -10.23 -0.09
#